data_6cbcc025d9d0c00bd314c89e594571d4
#
_entry.id   6cbcc025d9d0c00bd314c89e594571d4
#
_cell.length_a   1.000
_cell.length_b   1.000
_cell.length_c   1.000
_cell.angle_alpha   90.00
_cell.angle_beta   90.00
_cell.angle_gamma   90.00
#
_symmetry.space_group_name_H-M   'P 1'
#
loop_
_entity.id
_entity.type
_entity.pdbx_description
1 polymer ?
#
loop_
_entity_poly.entity_id
_entity_poly.type
_entity_poly.pdbx_seq_one_letter_code
_entity_poly.pdbx_strand_id
1 'polypeptide(L)'
;MFMKRKLGIFAVLFLVGVGFCAVSPRAEAVQITFDNYRDQKVAAALIYYDVNQSSWCCQGWWIVEPLGERTINVPHHPDERIYYHVQSGGKVVHNRSEGWARWDVINNAFKYYEHDGCPNGKDYRSVYFNCSSNVTGHSWRLNIN
;
A
#
# COMPACT_ATOMS: atom_id res chain seq x y z
N MET A 1 -50.24 -36.30 58.33
CA MET A 1 -48.93 -35.65 58.11
C MET A 1 -48.69 -35.62 56.63
N PHE A 2 -49.03 -34.52 56.01
CA PHE A 2 -48.91 -34.36 54.51
C PHE A 2 -47.63 -33.62 54.16
N MET A 3 -46.71 -34.31 53.54
CA MET A 3 -45.48 -33.73 53.03
C MET A 3 -45.76 -33.07 51.61
N LYS A 4 -45.78 -31.76 51.58
CA LYS A 4 -45.85 -31.00 50.30
C LYS A 4 -44.48 -31.00 49.63
N ARG A 5 -44.32 -31.71 48.49
CA ARG A 5 -43.17 -31.62 47.61
C ARG A 5 -43.28 -30.33 46.81
N LYS A 6 -42.33 -29.41 47.03
CA LYS A 6 -42.16 -28.24 46.16
C LYS A 6 -41.37 -28.66 44.92
N LEU A 7 -42.01 -28.57 43.76
CA LEU A 7 -41.40 -28.75 42.45
C LEU A 7 -40.64 -27.46 42.13
N GLY A 8 -39.34 -27.52 42.15
CA GLY A 8 -38.48 -26.42 41.69
C GLY A 8 -38.35 -26.47 40.19
N ILE A 9 -38.88 -25.46 39.51
CA ILE A 9 -38.68 -25.27 38.08
C ILE A 9 -37.33 -24.59 37.89
N PHE A 10 -36.34 -25.34 37.41
CA PHE A 10 -35.09 -24.77 36.95
C PHE A 10 -35.29 -24.20 35.53
N ALA A 11 -35.41 -22.88 35.42
CA ALA A 11 -35.35 -22.18 34.15
C ALA A 11 -33.89 -22.10 33.70
N VAL A 12 -33.51 -22.92 32.73
CA VAL A 12 -32.21 -22.83 32.08
C VAL A 12 -32.28 -21.69 31.04
N LEU A 13 -31.71 -20.56 31.39
CA LEU A 13 -31.52 -19.45 30.43
C LEU A 13 -30.38 -19.82 29.48
N PHE A 14 -30.73 -20.23 28.24
CA PHE A 14 -29.79 -20.34 27.15
C PHE A 14 -29.47 -18.92 26.64
N LEU A 15 -28.35 -18.36 27.08
CA LEU A 15 -27.76 -17.17 26.48
C LEU A 15 -27.13 -17.59 25.15
N VAL A 16 -27.86 -17.42 24.05
CA VAL A 16 -27.31 -17.50 22.72
C VAL A 16 -26.47 -16.25 22.50
N GLY A 17 -25.18 -16.37 22.78
CA GLY A 17 -24.19 -15.35 22.40
C GLY A 17 -24.06 -15.30 20.89
N VAL A 18 -24.78 -14.37 20.24
CA VAL A 18 -24.54 -14.02 18.84
C VAL A 18 -23.21 -13.29 18.81
N GLY A 19 -22.14 -14.05 18.56
CA GLY A 19 -20.84 -13.49 18.26
C GLY A 19 -20.94 -12.71 16.95
N PHE A 20 -21.08 -11.40 17.04
CA PHE A 20 -20.83 -10.51 15.92
C PHE A 20 -19.33 -10.62 15.59
N CYS A 21 -18.96 -11.48 14.66
CA CYS A 21 -17.69 -11.34 13.96
C CYS A 21 -17.76 -10.00 13.21
N ALA A 22 -17.21 -8.96 13.82
CA ALA A 22 -16.93 -7.72 13.11
C ALA A 22 -15.94 -8.06 12.00
N VAL A 23 -16.44 -8.31 10.80
CA VAL A 23 -15.62 -8.37 9.60
C VAL A 23 -15.11 -6.94 9.42
N SER A 24 -13.89 -6.68 9.87
CA SER A 24 -13.22 -5.41 9.55
C SER A 24 -13.24 -5.28 8.03
N PRO A 25 -13.77 -4.18 7.47
CA PRO A 25 -13.72 -3.97 6.04
C PRO A 25 -12.24 -4.03 5.63
N ARG A 26 -11.90 -5.03 4.85
CA ARG A 26 -10.55 -5.15 4.28
C ARG A 26 -10.38 -3.93 3.39
N ALA A 27 -9.40 -3.09 3.68
CA ALA A 27 -9.09 -1.94 2.85
C ALA A 27 -8.92 -2.43 1.41
N GLU A 28 -9.71 -1.87 0.50
CA GLU A 28 -9.62 -2.21 -0.91
C GLU A 28 -8.26 -1.75 -1.43
N ALA A 29 -7.55 -2.66 -2.10
CA ALA A 29 -6.26 -2.34 -2.69
C ALA A 29 -6.44 -1.40 -3.90
N VAL A 30 -5.58 -0.40 -4.01
CA VAL A 30 -5.48 0.42 -5.22
C VAL A 30 -4.60 -0.31 -6.23
N GLN A 31 -5.12 -0.50 -7.43
CA GLN A 31 -4.39 -1.09 -8.53
C GLN A 31 -3.56 -0.02 -9.24
N ILE A 32 -2.27 -0.26 -9.39
CA ILE A 32 -1.36 0.65 -10.07
C ILE A 32 -0.76 -0.06 -11.28
N THR A 33 -0.90 0.56 -12.45
CA THR A 33 -0.31 0.06 -13.69
C THR A 33 0.78 1.02 -14.15
N PHE A 34 1.99 0.50 -14.25
CA PHE A 34 3.10 1.16 -14.92
C PHE A 34 3.10 0.76 -16.38
N ASP A 35 3.04 1.72 -17.28
CA ASP A 35 3.01 1.52 -18.72
C ASP A 35 4.25 2.16 -19.34
N ASN A 36 5.19 1.33 -19.79
CA ASN A 36 6.49 1.77 -20.28
C ASN A 36 6.49 1.87 -21.80
N TYR A 37 6.42 3.08 -22.30
CA TYR A 37 6.49 3.38 -23.75
C TYR A 37 7.92 3.53 -24.29
N ARG A 38 8.91 3.32 -23.41
CA ARG A 38 10.33 3.42 -23.79
C ARG A 38 10.84 2.09 -24.36
N ASP A 39 11.86 2.16 -25.17
CA ASP A 39 12.62 1.01 -25.71
C ASP A 39 13.62 0.41 -24.70
N GLN A 40 13.67 0.96 -23.49
CA GLN A 40 14.53 0.51 -22.40
C GLN A 40 13.69 0.12 -21.19
N LYS A 41 14.18 -0.87 -20.43
CA LYS A 41 13.56 -1.21 -19.16
C LYS A 41 13.68 -0.06 -18.17
N VAL A 42 12.65 0.08 -17.34
CA VAL A 42 12.62 1.05 -16.25
C VAL A 42 12.42 0.37 -14.92
N ALA A 43 12.84 1.04 -13.85
CA ALA A 43 12.59 0.64 -12.48
C ALA A 43 11.76 1.73 -11.80
N ALA A 44 10.64 1.35 -11.24
CA ALA A 44 9.71 2.24 -10.56
C ALA A 44 9.70 2.00 -9.04
N ALA A 45 9.59 3.08 -8.29
CA ALA A 45 9.35 3.05 -6.85
C ALA A 45 8.20 3.99 -6.49
N LEU A 46 7.50 3.68 -5.42
CA LEU A 46 6.34 4.43 -4.94
C LEU A 46 6.48 4.80 -3.46
N ILE A 47 5.86 5.92 -3.12
CA ILE A 47 5.47 6.26 -1.75
C ILE A 47 3.95 6.30 -1.72
N TYR A 48 3.36 5.52 -0.82
CA TYR A 48 1.91 5.42 -0.65
C TYR A 48 1.55 5.31 0.83
N TYR A 49 0.33 5.71 1.19
CA TYR A 49 -0.16 5.55 2.55
C TYR A 49 -0.78 4.17 2.73
N ASP A 50 -0.12 3.29 3.47
CA ASP A 50 -0.60 1.94 3.76
C ASP A 50 -1.65 2.00 4.87
N VAL A 51 -2.92 1.76 4.50
CA VAL A 51 -4.03 1.82 5.45
C VAL A 51 -4.00 0.70 6.49
N ASN A 52 -3.34 -0.43 6.19
CA ASN A 52 -3.22 -1.55 7.12
C ASN A 52 -2.19 -1.27 8.22
N GLN A 53 -1.21 -0.41 7.93
CA GLN A 53 -0.14 -0.03 8.85
C GLN A 53 -0.31 1.41 9.37
N SER A 54 -1.31 2.15 8.87
CA SER A 54 -1.54 3.56 9.20
C SER A 54 -0.26 4.40 9.10
N SER A 55 0.53 4.16 8.05
CA SER A 55 1.83 4.79 7.84
C SER A 55 2.17 4.94 6.37
N TRP A 56 2.98 5.94 6.05
CA TRP A 56 3.58 6.06 4.73
C TRP A 56 4.60 4.95 4.50
N CYS A 57 4.53 4.34 3.31
CA CYS A 57 5.38 3.25 2.87
C CYS A 57 6.15 3.68 1.62
N CYS A 58 7.47 3.47 1.62
CA CYS A 58 8.30 3.58 0.43
C CYS A 58 8.69 2.18 -0.03
N GLN A 59 8.40 1.86 -1.27
CA GLN A 59 8.64 0.53 -1.83
C GLN A 59 9.12 0.62 -3.29
N GLY A 60 10.04 -0.22 -3.65
CA GLY A 60 10.60 -0.43 -5.01
C GLY A 60 11.54 -1.63 -5.01
N TRP A 61 12.09 -2.03 -6.08
CA TRP A 61 11.91 -1.55 -7.43
C TRP A 61 11.04 -2.52 -8.21
N TRP A 62 10.04 -2.00 -8.90
CA TRP A 62 9.28 -2.78 -9.86
C TRP A 62 9.90 -2.56 -11.24
N ILE A 63 10.39 -3.62 -11.84
CA ILE A 63 10.96 -3.57 -13.18
C ILE A 63 9.83 -3.69 -14.20
N VAL A 64 9.83 -2.79 -15.17
CA VAL A 64 8.90 -2.79 -16.30
C VAL A 64 9.72 -2.91 -17.57
N GLU A 65 9.46 -3.97 -18.31
CA GLU A 65 10.19 -4.26 -19.54
C GLU A 65 9.94 -3.21 -20.64
N PRO A 66 10.81 -3.10 -21.63
CA PRO A 66 10.61 -2.19 -22.75
C PRO A 66 9.26 -2.41 -23.44
N LEU A 67 8.54 -1.33 -23.74
CA LEU A 67 7.23 -1.36 -24.41
C LEU A 67 6.20 -2.29 -23.72
N GLY A 68 6.38 -2.49 -22.41
CA GLY A 68 5.56 -3.38 -21.59
C GLY A 68 4.82 -2.67 -20.46
N GLU A 69 3.96 -3.40 -19.81
CA GLU A 69 3.26 -2.91 -18.62
C GLU A 69 3.44 -3.85 -17.42
N ARG A 70 3.28 -3.29 -16.24
CA ARG A 70 3.27 -4.02 -14.98
C ARG A 70 2.19 -3.46 -14.06
N THR A 71 1.32 -4.34 -13.60
CA THR A 71 0.28 -3.99 -12.63
C THR A 71 0.60 -4.54 -11.26
N ILE A 72 0.43 -3.72 -10.24
CA ILE A 72 0.59 -4.07 -8.83
C ILE A 72 -0.63 -3.62 -8.03
N ASN A 73 -0.81 -4.19 -6.85
CA ASN A 73 -1.83 -3.75 -5.90
C ASN A 73 -1.15 -3.29 -4.62
N VAL A 74 -1.53 -2.14 -4.12
CA VAL A 74 -1.03 -1.59 -2.86
C VAL A 74 -2.20 -1.23 -1.93
N PRO A 75 -2.07 -1.42 -0.61
CA PRO A 75 -3.13 -1.11 0.35
C PRO A 75 -3.19 0.40 0.64
N HIS A 76 -3.33 1.19 -0.42
CA HIS A 76 -3.30 2.64 -0.37
C HIS A 76 -4.68 3.22 -0.04
N HIS A 77 -4.70 4.34 0.71
CA HIS A 77 -5.93 5.08 0.92
C HIS A 77 -6.35 5.80 -0.38
N PRO A 78 -7.58 5.58 -0.90
CA PRO A 78 -7.97 6.05 -2.23
C PRO A 78 -8.01 7.57 -2.40
N ASP A 79 -8.12 8.33 -1.29
CA ASP A 79 -8.17 9.80 -1.29
C ASP A 79 -6.82 10.46 -1.06
N GLU A 80 -5.76 9.66 -0.84
CA GLU A 80 -4.41 10.15 -0.63
C GLU A 80 -3.61 10.19 -1.94
N ARG A 81 -2.58 11.02 -1.96
CA ARG A 81 -1.68 11.10 -3.11
C ARG A 81 -0.69 9.95 -3.11
N ILE A 82 -0.33 9.49 -4.30
CA ILE A 82 0.79 8.56 -4.50
C ILE A 82 1.96 9.37 -5.05
N TYR A 83 3.15 9.08 -4.57
CA TYR A 83 4.38 9.65 -5.11
C TYR A 83 5.14 8.55 -5.85
N TYR A 84 5.77 8.90 -6.95
CA TYR A 84 6.50 7.95 -7.79
C TYR A 84 7.88 8.44 -8.18
N HIS A 85 8.79 7.50 -8.33
CA HIS A 85 10.12 7.71 -8.89
C HIS A 85 10.38 6.64 -9.95
N VAL A 86 10.85 7.05 -11.13
CA VAL A 86 11.16 6.13 -12.22
C VAL A 86 12.55 6.42 -12.74
N GLN A 87 13.33 5.37 -12.93
CA GLN A 87 14.69 5.46 -13.48
C GLN A 87 14.94 4.39 -14.53
N SER A 88 15.88 4.66 -15.44
CA SER A 88 16.42 3.73 -16.41
C SER A 88 17.94 3.82 -16.40
N GLY A 89 18.63 2.69 -16.23
CA GLY A 89 20.09 2.67 -16.12
C GLY A 89 20.65 3.61 -15.02
N GLY A 90 19.94 3.76 -13.90
CA GLY A 90 20.32 4.66 -12.81
C GLY A 90 20.03 6.14 -13.06
N LYS A 91 19.48 6.50 -14.20
CA LYS A 91 19.10 7.88 -14.55
C LYS A 91 17.59 8.07 -14.41
N VAL A 92 17.19 9.19 -13.79
CA VAL A 92 15.78 9.57 -13.66
C VAL A 92 15.19 9.81 -15.06
N VAL A 93 14.02 9.25 -15.34
CA VAL A 93 13.32 9.37 -16.63
C VAL A 93 12.11 10.29 -16.59
N HIS A 94 11.96 11.06 -15.51
CA HIS A 94 10.89 12.05 -15.36
C HIS A 94 11.46 13.36 -14.81
N ASN A 95 10.81 14.46 -15.10
CA ASN A 95 11.15 15.75 -14.51
C ASN A 95 10.56 15.86 -13.11
N ARG A 96 11.20 16.64 -12.24
CA ARG A 96 10.65 16.96 -10.92
C ARG A 96 9.39 17.82 -11.09
N SER A 97 8.27 17.35 -10.55
CA SER A 97 6.99 18.07 -10.55
C SER A 97 6.81 18.90 -9.28
N GLU A 98 5.82 19.79 -9.27
CA GLU A 98 5.35 20.43 -8.05
C GLU A 98 4.82 19.38 -7.06
N GLY A 99 4.99 19.64 -5.76
CA GLY A 99 4.56 18.72 -4.70
C GLY A 99 5.39 17.44 -4.56
N TRP A 100 6.61 17.44 -5.07
CA TRP A 100 7.54 16.33 -4.91
C TRP A 100 7.92 16.08 -3.43
N ALA A 101 8.27 14.84 -3.13
CA ALA A 101 8.82 14.41 -1.85
C ALA A 101 10.23 13.86 -2.02
N ARG A 102 11.04 13.94 -0.98
CA ARG A 102 12.40 13.40 -0.98
C ARG A 102 12.50 12.27 0.02
N TRP A 103 12.85 11.08 -0.46
CA TRP A 103 12.96 9.88 0.37
C TRP A 103 14.20 9.08 -0.03
N ASP A 104 14.65 8.25 0.90
CA ASP A 104 15.80 7.41 0.68
C ASP A 104 15.42 6.09 0.00
N VAL A 105 16.26 5.64 -0.92
CA VAL A 105 16.11 4.37 -1.63
C VAL A 105 17.42 3.61 -1.58
N ILE A 106 17.36 2.29 -1.71
CA ILE A 106 18.53 1.43 -1.88
C ILE A 106 18.52 0.81 -3.27
N ASN A 107 19.66 0.27 -3.72
CA ASN A 107 19.78 -0.27 -5.08
C ASN A 107 19.01 -1.57 -5.28
N ASN A 108 18.87 -2.39 -4.25
CA ASN A 108 18.07 -3.61 -4.29
C ASN A 108 16.58 -3.31 -4.05
N ALA A 109 15.71 -4.26 -4.35
CA ALA A 109 14.30 -4.17 -3.99
C ALA A 109 14.14 -3.92 -2.48
N PHE A 110 13.24 -3.01 -2.13
CA PHE A 110 13.06 -2.57 -0.74
C PHE A 110 11.59 -2.28 -0.42
N LYS A 111 11.27 -2.34 0.86
CA LYS A 111 10.02 -1.85 1.42
C LYS A 111 10.29 -1.41 2.86
N TYR A 112 9.92 -0.18 3.20
CA TYR A 112 9.99 0.30 4.58
C TYR A 112 8.91 1.35 4.86
N TYR A 113 8.59 1.51 6.13
CA TYR A 113 7.63 2.50 6.61
C TYR A 113 8.34 3.71 7.19
N GLU A 114 7.69 4.87 7.12
CA GLU A 114 8.24 6.13 7.62
C GLU A 114 8.73 6.02 9.07
N HIS A 115 7.97 5.33 9.94
CA HIS A 115 8.32 5.17 11.34
C HIS A 115 9.54 4.24 11.60
N ASP A 116 9.86 3.34 10.65
CA ASP A 116 11.01 2.44 10.76
C ASP A 116 12.28 3.05 10.17
N GLY A 117 12.12 4.04 9.28
CA GLY A 117 13.21 4.61 8.50
C GLY A 117 13.73 3.68 7.40
N CYS A 118 14.54 4.23 6.51
CA CYS A 118 15.18 3.47 5.44
C CYS A 118 16.10 2.38 6.05
N PRO A 119 16.08 1.15 5.52
CA PRO A 119 16.99 0.10 5.98
C PRO A 119 18.44 0.57 5.94
N ASN A 120 19.13 0.44 7.05
CA ASN A 120 20.54 0.85 7.16
C ASN A 120 21.40 0.00 6.23
N GLY A 121 21.93 0.61 5.17
CA GLY A 121 22.86 0.01 4.23
C GLY A 121 23.80 1.08 3.69
N LYS A 122 24.98 0.67 3.23
CA LYS A 122 25.97 1.59 2.64
C LYS A 122 25.52 2.15 1.28
N ASP A 123 24.44 1.61 0.70
CA ASP A 123 24.00 1.87 -0.67
C ASP A 123 22.70 2.68 -0.74
N TYR A 124 22.28 3.34 0.34
CA TYR A 124 21.12 4.22 0.27
C TYR A 124 21.50 5.55 -0.37
N ARG A 125 20.54 6.12 -1.08
CA ARG A 125 20.63 7.46 -1.66
C ARG A 125 19.30 8.17 -1.58
N SER A 126 19.33 9.48 -1.42
CA SER A 126 18.14 10.31 -1.37
C SER A 126 17.73 10.70 -2.78
N VAL A 127 16.50 10.40 -3.15
CA VAL A 127 15.92 10.75 -4.45
C VAL A 127 14.61 11.50 -4.28
N TYR A 128 14.19 12.22 -5.31
CA TYR A 128 12.87 12.86 -5.30
C TYR A 128 11.83 11.96 -5.97
N PHE A 129 10.64 12.02 -5.42
CA PHE A 129 9.45 11.37 -5.95
C PHE A 129 8.47 12.45 -6.39
N ASN A 130 7.92 12.30 -7.58
CA ASN A 130 6.88 13.19 -8.06
C ASN A 130 5.54 12.87 -7.42
N CYS A 131 4.77 13.91 -7.12
CA CYS A 131 3.38 13.74 -6.70
C CYS A 131 2.52 13.38 -7.91
N SER A 132 1.70 12.33 -7.77
CA SER A 132 0.66 12.06 -8.76
C SER A 132 -0.43 13.12 -8.69
N SER A 133 -0.99 13.47 -9.83
CA SER A 133 -2.28 14.16 -9.85
C SER A 133 -3.34 13.16 -9.41
N ASN A 134 -4.03 13.46 -8.34
CA ASN A 134 -5.16 12.75 -7.74
C ASN A 134 -5.41 11.31 -8.24
N VAL A 135 -5.04 10.35 -7.42
CA VAL A 135 -5.53 8.98 -7.57
C VAL A 135 -7.00 9.00 -7.19
N THR A 136 -7.88 9.05 -8.18
CA THR A 136 -9.32 8.97 -7.96
C THR A 136 -9.77 7.53 -8.13
N GLY A 137 -10.38 6.97 -7.08
CA GLY A 137 -10.89 5.60 -7.10
C GLY A 137 -9.81 4.55 -6.83
N HIS A 138 -10.05 3.33 -7.32
CA HIS A 138 -9.24 2.15 -6.97
C HIS A 138 -8.20 1.75 -8.03
N SER A 139 -7.94 2.61 -9.01
CA SER A 139 -6.93 2.36 -10.03
C SER A 139 -6.20 3.63 -10.46
N TRP A 140 -4.92 3.49 -10.75
CA TRP A 140 -4.09 4.55 -11.27
C TRP A 140 -3.10 4.00 -12.30
N ARG A 141 -2.88 4.75 -13.39
CA ARG A 141 -1.95 4.39 -14.46
C ARG A 141 -0.87 5.46 -14.59
N LEU A 142 0.38 5.03 -14.60
CA LEU A 142 1.55 5.88 -14.87
C LEU A 142 2.11 5.54 -16.24
N ASN A 143 1.99 6.49 -17.18
CA ASN A 143 2.60 6.39 -18.50
C ASN A 143 4.04 6.92 -18.43
N ILE A 144 4.99 6.10 -18.84
CA ILE A 144 6.43 6.38 -18.80
C ILE A 144 6.92 6.53 -20.25
N ASN A 145 7.15 7.79 -20.64
CA ASN A 145 7.57 8.17 -22.00
C ASN A 145 9.06 8.47 -22.08
#